data_0916d30d566a33b0dd8b7b9c0f5e7ab8
#
_entry.id   0916d30d566a33b0dd8b7b9c0f5e7ab8
#
_cell.length_a   1.000
_cell.length_b   1.000
_cell.length_c   1.000
_cell.angle_alpha   90.00
_cell.angle_beta   90.00
_cell.angle_gamma   90.00
#
_symmetry.space_group_name_H-M   'P 1'
#
loop_
_entity.id
_entity.type
_entity.pdbx_description
1 polymer ?
#
loop_
_entity_poly.entity_id
_entity_poly.type
_entity_poly.pdbx_seq_one_letter_code
_entity_poly.pdbx_strand_id
1 'polypeptide(L)'
;MSLPENFLWGGATAANQCEGAYNVDGRGLANVDICPAGKDRFKVMLGHGETLEPDTEHVYPAMEGIDFYHHYKEDIALLGEMGFKIFRLSIAWSRIFPNGDDAEPNEAGLQFYENVFKECHKYGIEPLVTITHFDCPIHLTKEYGGWKNRKLIEFYKKLVTVLFTRYKGLVKYWLTFNEINMILHLPFMGAGLVFKEGENETQAKYLAAHHELVASAEATRIAHEIDPENKVGCMLAAGQTYPYSCAPEDVWKAMGKDRENYFFIDVQARGEYPAYAKKFFEREGIQLDITEEDEKLLKENTVDFVSFSYYSSRCASADASVDTTDGNVFATVKNPYLKASEWGWQIDPLGLRITMNTLYDRYQKPLFIVENGLGAVDQPDENGYVEDDYRIEYLKAHILAMMDAVEIDGVEIMGYTSWGCIDLVSASTGEMKKRYGFIYVDKDNNGNGTLRRTKKKSFNWYKTVIETNGQCLKERGEK
;
A
#
# COMPACT_ATOMS: atom_id res chain seq x y z
N MET A 1 -17.17 19.78 -16.22
CA MET A 1 -16.06 18.92 -16.71
C MET A 1 -16.25 17.55 -16.09
N SER A 2 -15.68 16.51 -16.65
CA SER A 2 -15.79 15.13 -16.17
C SER A 2 -14.38 14.57 -15.98
N LEU A 3 -14.25 13.47 -15.24
CA LEU A 3 -13.01 12.70 -15.19
C LEU A 3 -12.55 12.34 -16.63
N PRO A 4 -11.25 12.14 -16.88
CA PRO A 4 -10.76 11.70 -18.19
C PRO A 4 -11.51 10.47 -18.70
N GLU A 5 -11.74 10.35 -20.00
CA GLU A 5 -12.42 9.19 -20.61
C GLU A 5 -11.66 7.89 -20.36
N ASN A 6 -10.33 7.97 -20.30
CA ASN A 6 -9.43 6.85 -20.02
C ASN A 6 -9.11 6.68 -18.52
N PHE A 7 -9.94 7.22 -17.63
CA PHE A 7 -9.74 7.11 -16.19
C PHE A 7 -9.75 5.63 -15.73
N LEU A 8 -8.75 5.25 -14.95
CA LEU A 8 -8.51 3.88 -14.54
C LEU A 8 -9.24 3.55 -13.23
N TRP A 9 -10.49 3.11 -13.34
CA TRP A 9 -11.27 2.62 -12.22
C TRP A 9 -10.92 1.19 -11.88
N GLY A 10 -10.78 0.88 -10.59
CA GLY A 10 -10.54 -0.50 -10.16
C GLY A 10 -10.50 -0.71 -8.66
N GLY A 11 -9.77 -1.72 -8.27
CA GLY A 11 -9.55 -2.08 -6.87
C GLY A 11 -8.16 -2.67 -6.65
N ALA A 12 -7.81 -2.85 -5.39
CA ALA A 12 -6.48 -3.24 -4.96
C ALA A 12 -6.51 -4.40 -3.98
N THR A 13 -5.50 -5.27 -4.06
CA THR A 13 -5.17 -6.30 -3.08
C THR A 13 -3.66 -6.33 -2.83
N ALA A 14 -3.22 -7.09 -1.82
CA ALA A 14 -1.82 -7.39 -1.56
C ALA A 14 -1.62 -8.89 -1.42
N ALA A 15 -0.53 -9.43 -2.00
CA ALA A 15 -0.23 -10.85 -2.00
C ALA A 15 -0.26 -11.44 -0.58
N ASN A 16 0.39 -10.79 0.36
CA ASN A 16 0.48 -11.26 1.75
C ASN A 16 -0.86 -11.28 2.50
N GLN A 17 -1.90 -10.62 2.00
CA GLN A 17 -3.22 -10.53 2.65
C GLN A 17 -4.27 -11.40 1.97
N CYS A 18 -4.04 -11.82 0.72
CA CYS A 18 -5.04 -12.56 -0.04
C CYS A 18 -4.55 -13.89 -0.61
N GLU A 19 -3.28 -14.00 -0.96
CA GLU A 19 -2.77 -15.08 -1.82
C GLU A 19 -2.81 -16.45 -1.15
N GLY A 20 -2.30 -16.56 0.08
CA GLY A 20 -2.16 -17.85 0.76
C GLY A 20 -1.12 -18.75 0.09
N ALA A 21 -1.35 -20.05 0.13
CA ALA A 21 -0.48 -21.06 -0.50
C ALA A 21 1.03 -20.84 -0.18
N TYR A 22 1.32 -20.54 1.08
CA TYR A 22 2.65 -20.10 1.54
C TYR A 22 3.75 -21.16 1.33
N ASN A 23 3.39 -22.44 1.24
CA ASN A 23 4.29 -23.57 1.07
C ASN A 23 4.06 -24.34 -0.25
N VAL A 24 3.39 -23.71 -1.23
CA VAL A 24 3.09 -24.33 -2.52
C VAL A 24 4.06 -23.82 -3.58
N ASP A 25 4.43 -24.72 -4.50
CA ASP A 25 5.26 -24.45 -5.68
C ASP A 25 6.61 -23.78 -5.37
N GLY A 26 7.23 -24.17 -4.25
CA GLY A 26 8.56 -23.73 -3.86
C GLY A 26 8.64 -22.30 -3.31
N ARG A 27 7.51 -21.69 -2.93
CA ARG A 27 7.51 -20.39 -2.25
C ARG A 27 8.26 -20.46 -0.92
N GLY A 28 9.14 -19.48 -0.67
CA GLY A 28 9.77 -19.26 0.62
C GLY A 28 8.90 -18.42 1.57
N LEU A 29 9.28 -18.36 2.85
CA LEU A 29 8.62 -17.50 3.82
C LEU A 29 9.06 -16.04 3.67
N ALA A 30 8.10 -15.14 3.85
CA ALA A 30 8.34 -13.70 3.99
C ALA A 30 8.19 -13.26 5.46
N ASN A 31 8.69 -12.08 5.79
CA ASN A 31 8.56 -11.48 7.11
C ASN A 31 7.09 -11.38 7.58
N VAL A 32 6.17 -11.07 6.68
CA VAL A 32 4.73 -10.99 6.97
C VAL A 32 4.10 -12.34 7.34
N ASP A 33 4.66 -13.44 6.84
CA ASP A 33 4.16 -14.78 7.14
C ASP A 33 4.36 -15.18 8.61
N ILE A 34 5.34 -14.56 9.28
CA ILE A 34 5.62 -14.79 10.71
C ILE A 34 5.04 -13.69 11.62
N CYS A 35 4.21 -12.79 11.08
CA CYS A 35 3.46 -11.83 11.88
C CYS A 35 2.19 -12.49 12.43
N PRO A 36 2.12 -12.80 13.74
CA PRO A 36 0.99 -13.51 14.31
C PRO A 36 -0.27 -12.64 14.34
N ALA A 37 -1.43 -13.27 14.46
CA ALA A 37 -2.64 -12.57 14.88
C ALA A 37 -2.61 -12.26 16.39
N GLY A 38 -3.41 -11.28 16.83
CA GLY A 38 -3.59 -10.98 18.24
C GLY A 38 -2.55 -10.02 18.85
N LYS A 39 -2.35 -10.12 20.16
CA LYS A 39 -1.62 -9.12 20.97
C LYS A 39 -0.15 -8.95 20.61
N ASP A 40 0.51 -10.00 20.15
CA ASP A 40 1.94 -10.00 19.87
C ASP A 40 2.29 -9.45 18.47
N ARG A 41 1.26 -9.26 17.62
CA ARG A 41 1.43 -8.79 16.24
C ARG A 41 2.22 -7.48 16.16
N PHE A 42 1.82 -6.45 16.92
CA PHE A 42 2.50 -5.16 16.88
C PHE A 42 3.95 -5.24 17.34
N LYS A 43 4.24 -6.04 18.37
CA LYS A 43 5.61 -6.27 18.85
C LYS A 43 6.50 -6.79 17.71
N VAL A 44 6.01 -7.75 16.93
CA VAL A 44 6.73 -8.31 15.76
C VAL A 44 6.86 -7.25 14.65
N MET A 45 5.75 -6.57 14.30
CA MET A 45 5.74 -5.56 13.23
C MET A 45 6.69 -4.38 13.50
N LEU A 46 6.92 -4.06 14.78
CA LEU A 46 7.86 -3.03 15.23
C LEU A 46 9.32 -3.48 15.25
N GLY A 47 9.61 -4.75 14.92
CA GLY A 47 10.98 -5.29 14.92
C GLY A 47 11.48 -5.81 16.27
N HIS A 48 10.56 -6.06 17.20
CA HIS A 48 10.85 -6.56 18.55
C HIS A 48 10.33 -7.99 18.79
N GLY A 49 10.12 -8.77 17.72
CA GLY A 49 9.78 -10.19 17.80
C GLY A 49 10.90 -11.00 18.43
N GLU A 50 10.55 -12.02 19.21
CA GLU A 50 11.52 -12.87 19.92
C GLU A 50 12.12 -13.93 18.99
N THR A 51 11.41 -14.28 17.93
CA THR A 51 11.83 -15.30 16.96
C THR A 51 11.50 -14.85 15.54
N LEU A 52 12.25 -15.38 14.58
CA LEU A 52 12.03 -15.22 13.14
C LEU A 52 11.48 -16.52 12.52
N GLU A 53 10.89 -17.38 13.32
CA GLU A 53 10.23 -18.62 12.91
C GLU A 53 8.78 -18.63 13.39
N PRO A 54 7.85 -19.21 12.62
CA PRO A 54 6.51 -19.45 13.11
C PRO A 54 6.53 -20.54 14.20
N ASP A 55 5.68 -20.41 15.19
CA ASP A 55 5.46 -21.42 16.22
C ASP A 55 4.09 -22.10 16.07
N THR A 56 3.77 -23.00 16.98
CA THR A 56 2.49 -23.73 16.99
C THR A 56 1.42 -23.12 17.91
N GLU A 57 1.75 -22.05 18.62
CA GLU A 57 0.87 -21.41 19.59
C GLU A 57 0.07 -20.26 19.00
N HIS A 58 0.58 -19.67 17.89
CA HIS A 58 -0.02 -18.53 17.23
C HIS A 58 -0.67 -18.92 15.88
N VAL A 59 -1.62 -18.08 15.47
CA VAL A 59 -2.19 -18.12 14.12
C VAL A 59 -1.47 -17.11 13.24
N TYR A 60 -1.07 -17.52 12.05
CA TYR A 60 -0.35 -16.71 11.06
C TYR A 60 -1.22 -16.46 9.82
N PRO A 61 -2.07 -15.42 9.83
CA PRO A 61 -3.12 -15.25 8.83
C PRO A 61 -2.61 -15.09 7.39
N ALA A 62 -1.42 -14.52 7.20
CA ALA A 62 -0.83 -14.32 5.88
C ALA A 62 -0.52 -15.64 5.15
N MET A 63 -0.24 -16.71 5.89
CA MET A 63 0.05 -18.02 5.32
C MET A 63 -1.14 -18.61 4.56
N GLU A 64 -2.36 -18.30 4.99
CA GLU A 64 -3.59 -18.78 4.36
C GLU A 64 -4.25 -17.76 3.45
N GLY A 65 -4.23 -16.49 3.84
CA GLY A 65 -4.94 -15.42 3.13
C GLY A 65 -6.41 -15.74 2.92
N ILE A 66 -6.90 -15.54 1.72
CA ILE A 66 -8.21 -15.97 1.23
C ILE A 66 -8.10 -16.99 0.10
N ASP A 67 -6.93 -17.60 -0.01
CA ASP A 67 -6.59 -18.57 -1.05
C ASP A 67 -6.77 -18.02 -2.49
N PHE A 68 -6.40 -16.78 -2.71
CA PHE A 68 -6.40 -16.19 -4.05
C PHE A 68 -5.55 -17.01 -5.03
N TYR A 69 -4.51 -17.66 -4.54
CA TYR A 69 -3.64 -18.52 -5.36
C TYR A 69 -4.42 -19.55 -6.17
N HIS A 70 -5.43 -20.20 -5.57
CA HIS A 70 -6.27 -21.17 -6.25
C HIS A 70 -7.56 -20.56 -6.83
N HIS A 71 -8.03 -19.42 -6.29
CA HIS A 71 -9.29 -18.76 -6.67
C HIS A 71 -9.14 -17.58 -7.65
N TYR A 72 -7.93 -17.21 -8.08
CA TYR A 72 -7.69 -16.00 -8.87
C TYR A 72 -8.59 -15.88 -10.13
N LYS A 73 -8.92 -16.98 -10.79
CA LYS A 73 -9.78 -16.96 -11.98
C LYS A 73 -11.20 -16.52 -11.64
N GLU A 74 -11.76 -17.06 -10.56
CA GLU A 74 -13.08 -16.67 -10.06
C GLU A 74 -13.08 -15.21 -9.61
N ASP A 75 -12.07 -14.85 -8.82
CA ASP A 75 -11.93 -13.50 -8.28
C ASP A 75 -11.80 -12.46 -9.41
N ILE A 76 -10.93 -12.68 -10.40
CA ILE A 76 -10.73 -11.76 -11.53
C ILE A 76 -11.99 -11.71 -12.43
N ALA A 77 -12.72 -12.82 -12.60
CA ALA A 77 -13.99 -12.82 -13.32
C ALA A 77 -15.03 -11.90 -12.65
N LEU A 78 -15.11 -11.90 -11.31
CA LEU A 78 -15.97 -10.99 -10.56
C LEU A 78 -15.55 -9.52 -10.71
N LEU A 79 -14.24 -9.24 -10.72
CA LEU A 79 -13.73 -7.89 -11.00
C LEU A 79 -14.07 -7.44 -12.43
N GLY A 80 -13.95 -8.33 -13.39
CA GLY A 80 -14.39 -8.11 -14.78
C GLY A 80 -15.88 -7.81 -14.89
N GLU A 81 -16.73 -8.55 -14.19
CA GLU A 81 -18.17 -8.28 -14.12
C GLU A 81 -18.49 -6.91 -13.51
N MET A 82 -17.66 -6.45 -12.53
CA MET A 82 -17.79 -5.13 -11.93
C MET A 82 -17.35 -4.01 -12.89
N GLY A 83 -16.66 -4.35 -13.99
CA GLY A 83 -16.22 -3.41 -15.01
C GLY A 83 -14.86 -2.78 -14.73
N PHE A 84 -14.03 -3.37 -13.89
CA PHE A 84 -12.67 -2.86 -13.62
C PHE A 84 -11.92 -2.58 -14.91
N LYS A 85 -11.19 -1.46 -14.91
CA LYS A 85 -10.24 -1.08 -15.94
C LYS A 85 -8.81 -1.39 -15.51
N ILE A 86 -8.56 -1.39 -14.20
CA ILE A 86 -7.27 -1.70 -13.61
C ILE A 86 -7.46 -2.55 -12.35
N PHE A 87 -6.56 -3.49 -12.14
CA PHE A 87 -6.48 -4.26 -10.89
C PHE A 87 -5.08 -4.12 -10.31
N ARG A 88 -4.98 -3.51 -9.12
CA ARG A 88 -3.74 -3.44 -8.38
C ARG A 88 -3.56 -4.69 -7.54
N LEU A 89 -2.43 -5.35 -7.72
CA LEU A 89 -2.00 -6.52 -6.93
C LEU A 89 -0.51 -6.41 -6.66
N SER A 90 0.01 -7.25 -5.78
CA SER A 90 1.45 -7.29 -5.51
C SER A 90 2.07 -8.63 -5.85
N ILE A 91 3.38 -8.63 -6.05
CA ILE A 91 4.21 -9.83 -6.19
C ILE A 91 4.73 -10.24 -4.81
N ALA A 92 4.58 -11.52 -4.43
CA ALA A 92 5.31 -12.06 -3.30
C ALA A 92 6.75 -12.35 -3.74
N TRP A 93 7.70 -11.54 -3.27
CA TRP A 93 9.12 -11.71 -3.63
C TRP A 93 9.60 -13.15 -3.39
N SER A 94 9.24 -13.73 -2.25
CA SER A 94 9.61 -15.10 -1.87
C SER A 94 8.96 -16.18 -2.74
N ARG A 95 8.00 -15.85 -3.60
CA ARG A 95 7.48 -16.76 -4.63
C ARG A 95 8.34 -16.78 -5.89
N ILE A 96 9.03 -15.67 -6.17
CA ILE A 96 9.94 -15.52 -7.31
C ILE A 96 11.36 -15.93 -6.95
N PHE A 97 11.86 -15.48 -5.80
CA PHE A 97 13.13 -15.87 -5.22
C PHE A 97 12.88 -16.30 -3.77
N PRO A 98 12.76 -17.61 -3.49
CA PRO A 98 12.33 -18.13 -2.19
C PRO A 98 13.12 -17.60 -0.99
N ASN A 99 14.44 -17.41 -1.15
CA ASN A 99 15.32 -16.82 -0.14
C ASN A 99 15.61 -15.33 -0.40
N GLY A 100 15.31 -14.82 -1.58
CA GLY A 100 15.60 -13.46 -2.00
C GLY A 100 16.97 -13.29 -2.66
N ASP A 101 17.97 -14.04 -2.27
CA ASP A 101 19.34 -14.06 -2.80
C ASP A 101 19.64 -15.26 -3.72
N ASP A 102 18.65 -16.08 -4.03
CA ASP A 102 18.78 -17.25 -4.89
C ASP A 102 19.43 -16.90 -6.24
N ALA A 103 20.19 -17.87 -6.80
CA ALA A 103 20.86 -17.66 -8.09
C ALA A 103 19.86 -17.54 -9.25
N GLU A 104 18.85 -18.40 -9.27
CA GLU A 104 17.83 -18.48 -10.31
C GLU A 104 16.43 -18.25 -9.73
N PRO A 105 15.50 -17.65 -10.53
CA PRO A 105 14.14 -17.48 -10.10
C PRO A 105 13.35 -18.79 -10.10
N ASN A 106 12.34 -18.88 -9.26
CA ASN A 106 11.38 -19.98 -9.23
C ASN A 106 10.39 -19.84 -10.41
N GLU A 107 10.50 -20.71 -11.40
CA GLU A 107 9.65 -20.68 -12.60
C GLU A 107 8.17 -20.87 -12.28
N ALA A 108 7.83 -21.69 -11.28
CA ALA A 108 6.42 -21.89 -10.89
C ALA A 108 5.79 -20.59 -10.38
N GLY A 109 6.53 -19.78 -9.62
CA GLY A 109 6.10 -18.47 -9.18
C GLY A 109 5.92 -17.48 -10.32
N LEU A 110 6.87 -17.46 -11.26
CA LEU A 110 6.77 -16.62 -12.46
C LEU A 110 5.56 -17.00 -13.30
N GLN A 111 5.31 -18.29 -13.49
CA GLN A 111 4.17 -18.78 -14.28
C GLN A 111 2.83 -18.46 -13.61
N PHE A 112 2.76 -18.51 -12.27
CA PHE A 112 1.55 -18.13 -11.53
C PHE A 112 1.14 -16.69 -11.84
N TYR A 113 2.05 -15.72 -11.69
CA TYR A 113 1.73 -14.32 -11.98
C TYR A 113 1.47 -14.06 -13.47
N GLU A 114 2.16 -14.76 -14.36
CA GLU A 114 1.86 -14.67 -15.80
C GLU A 114 0.42 -15.11 -16.09
N ASN A 115 -0.03 -16.18 -15.45
CA ASN A 115 -1.42 -16.65 -15.57
C ASN A 115 -2.42 -15.64 -15.00
N VAL A 116 -2.11 -15.03 -13.86
CA VAL A 116 -2.92 -13.95 -13.26
C VAL A 116 -3.05 -12.77 -14.21
N PHE A 117 -1.96 -12.29 -14.80
CA PHE A 117 -1.99 -11.14 -15.72
C PHE A 117 -2.74 -11.45 -17.02
N LYS A 118 -2.57 -12.64 -17.56
CA LYS A 118 -3.35 -13.11 -18.73
C LYS A 118 -4.84 -13.19 -18.40
N GLU A 119 -5.21 -13.63 -17.20
CA GLU A 119 -6.59 -13.65 -16.78
C GLU A 119 -7.17 -12.23 -16.64
N CYS A 120 -6.40 -11.26 -16.14
CA CYS A 120 -6.81 -9.85 -16.14
C CYS A 120 -7.10 -9.34 -17.56
N HIS A 121 -6.20 -9.57 -18.49
CA HIS A 121 -6.36 -9.12 -19.89
C HIS A 121 -7.55 -9.76 -20.59
N LYS A 122 -7.92 -10.98 -20.24
CA LYS A 122 -9.12 -11.65 -20.76
C LYS A 122 -10.41 -10.86 -20.49
N TYR A 123 -10.44 -10.10 -19.40
CA TYR A 123 -11.54 -9.22 -19.03
C TYR A 123 -11.29 -7.73 -19.36
N GLY A 124 -10.22 -7.41 -20.07
CA GLY A 124 -9.85 -6.04 -20.40
C GLY A 124 -9.37 -5.22 -19.19
N ILE A 125 -8.82 -5.89 -18.19
CA ILE A 125 -8.29 -5.28 -16.95
C ILE A 125 -6.78 -5.15 -17.08
N GLU A 126 -6.25 -3.93 -16.94
CA GLU A 126 -4.81 -3.68 -16.85
C GLU A 126 -4.28 -4.06 -15.46
N PRO A 127 -3.18 -4.81 -15.35
CA PRO A 127 -2.50 -4.99 -14.07
C PRO A 127 -1.75 -3.71 -13.66
N LEU A 128 -1.87 -3.31 -12.39
CA LEU A 128 -0.97 -2.39 -11.70
C LEU A 128 -0.23 -3.17 -10.63
N VAL A 129 1.06 -3.40 -10.81
CA VAL A 129 1.83 -4.33 -9.99
C VAL A 129 2.68 -3.59 -8.97
N THR A 130 2.43 -3.84 -7.68
CA THR A 130 3.34 -3.46 -6.60
C THR A 130 4.41 -4.53 -6.45
N ILE A 131 5.67 -4.16 -6.66
CA ILE A 131 6.80 -5.10 -6.65
C ILE A 131 7.02 -5.66 -5.25
N THR A 132 7.01 -4.78 -4.23
CA THR A 132 7.15 -5.18 -2.82
C THR A 132 6.06 -4.53 -1.98
N HIS A 133 5.24 -5.36 -1.33
CA HIS A 133 4.14 -4.92 -0.46
C HIS A 133 4.29 -5.55 0.92
N PHE A 134 5.29 -5.09 1.68
CA PHE A 134 5.63 -5.54 3.04
C PHE A 134 6.10 -6.99 3.16
N ASP A 135 6.47 -7.64 2.08
CA ASP A 135 6.79 -9.08 2.01
C ASP A 135 8.24 -9.36 1.61
N CYS A 136 9.17 -8.87 2.42
CA CYS A 136 10.59 -9.20 2.30
C CYS A 136 10.83 -10.69 2.63
N PRO A 137 11.55 -11.47 1.80
CA PRO A 137 11.93 -12.85 2.15
C PRO A 137 12.61 -12.90 3.52
N ILE A 138 12.12 -13.77 4.40
CA ILE A 138 12.60 -13.83 5.80
C ILE A 138 14.08 -14.16 5.90
N HIS A 139 14.60 -14.90 4.95
CA HIS A 139 16.02 -15.22 4.84
C HIS A 139 16.87 -13.94 4.75
N LEU A 140 16.41 -12.91 4.00
CA LEU A 140 17.14 -11.65 3.91
C LEU A 140 17.19 -10.89 5.25
N THR A 141 16.17 -11.03 6.08
CA THR A 141 16.20 -10.52 7.45
C THR A 141 17.20 -11.28 8.31
N LYS A 142 17.20 -12.63 8.24
CA LYS A 142 18.06 -13.49 9.04
C LYS A 142 19.53 -13.32 8.70
N GLU A 143 19.87 -13.37 7.41
CA GLU A 143 21.28 -13.38 6.97
C GLU A 143 21.88 -11.98 6.80
N TYR A 144 21.06 -11.00 6.40
CA TYR A 144 21.54 -9.66 6.05
C TYR A 144 21.04 -8.56 6.98
N GLY A 145 20.06 -8.85 7.83
CA GLY A 145 19.44 -7.86 8.72
C GLY A 145 18.43 -6.94 8.01
N GLY A 146 17.84 -7.42 6.91
CA GLY A 146 16.87 -6.66 6.12
C GLY A 146 17.50 -5.50 5.34
N TRP A 147 16.68 -4.52 5.01
CA TRP A 147 17.07 -3.38 4.15
C TRP A 147 18.14 -2.44 4.74
N LYS A 148 18.52 -2.58 6.01
CA LYS A 148 19.71 -1.87 6.51
C LYS A 148 21.03 -2.36 5.87
N ASN A 149 21.00 -3.50 5.15
CA ASN A 149 22.14 -4.00 4.41
C ASN A 149 22.04 -3.61 2.93
N ARG A 150 23.04 -2.90 2.43
CA ARG A 150 23.10 -2.41 1.05
C ARG A 150 23.01 -3.53 -0.01
N LYS A 151 23.38 -4.77 0.32
CA LYS A 151 23.29 -5.91 -0.60
C LYS A 151 21.86 -6.16 -1.10
N LEU A 152 20.84 -5.77 -0.34
CA LEU A 152 19.45 -5.95 -0.76
C LEU A 152 19.14 -5.14 -2.04
N ILE A 153 19.87 -4.06 -2.33
CA ILE A 153 19.74 -3.34 -3.59
C ILE A 153 20.04 -4.27 -4.77
N GLU A 154 21.11 -5.07 -4.69
CA GLU A 154 21.47 -6.00 -5.78
C GLU A 154 20.46 -7.15 -5.92
N PHE A 155 19.94 -7.67 -4.82
CA PHE A 155 18.90 -8.70 -4.86
C PHE A 155 17.59 -8.15 -5.45
N TYR A 156 17.23 -6.92 -5.11
CA TYR A 156 16.07 -6.24 -5.66
C TYR A 156 16.24 -5.93 -7.15
N LYS A 157 17.42 -5.47 -7.59
CA LYS A 157 17.76 -5.30 -9.01
C LYS A 157 17.54 -6.58 -9.81
N LYS A 158 17.96 -7.73 -9.25
CA LYS A 158 17.74 -9.03 -9.86
C LYS A 158 16.25 -9.36 -9.98
N LEU A 159 15.49 -9.16 -8.90
CA LEU A 159 14.04 -9.32 -8.89
C LEU A 159 13.37 -8.50 -9.99
N VAL A 160 13.58 -7.20 -10.00
CA VAL A 160 12.89 -6.30 -10.96
C VAL A 160 13.29 -6.57 -12.39
N THR A 161 14.55 -6.94 -12.65
CA THR A 161 15.00 -7.32 -13.99
C THR A 161 14.24 -8.55 -14.52
N VAL A 162 14.06 -9.56 -13.68
CA VAL A 162 13.28 -10.75 -14.02
C VAL A 162 11.81 -10.39 -14.26
N LEU A 163 11.21 -9.59 -13.40
CA LEU A 163 9.79 -9.19 -13.52
C LEU A 163 9.53 -8.38 -14.79
N PHE A 164 10.32 -7.32 -15.04
CA PHE A 164 10.14 -6.46 -16.21
C PHE A 164 10.40 -7.20 -17.51
N THR A 165 11.36 -8.14 -17.53
CA THR A 165 11.65 -8.97 -18.70
C THR A 165 10.54 -9.98 -18.95
N ARG A 166 10.13 -10.73 -17.92
CA ARG A 166 9.12 -11.79 -18.05
C ARG A 166 7.75 -11.26 -18.43
N TYR A 167 7.36 -10.12 -17.84
CA TYR A 167 6.01 -9.58 -18.00
C TYR A 167 5.93 -8.42 -19.00
N LYS A 168 6.96 -8.21 -19.81
CA LYS A 168 6.92 -7.25 -20.92
C LYS A 168 5.72 -7.50 -21.82
N GLY A 169 4.92 -6.45 -22.05
CA GLY A 169 3.67 -6.54 -22.81
C GLY A 169 2.47 -7.10 -22.03
N LEU A 170 2.67 -7.59 -20.81
CA LEU A 170 1.59 -8.02 -19.91
C LEU A 170 1.32 -7.00 -18.79
N VAL A 171 2.34 -6.29 -18.33
CA VAL A 171 2.24 -5.28 -17.28
C VAL A 171 2.91 -4.01 -17.74
N LYS A 172 2.19 -2.90 -17.62
CA LYS A 172 2.66 -1.56 -17.97
C LYS A 172 2.89 -0.68 -16.75
N TYR A 173 2.09 -0.85 -15.70
CA TYR A 173 2.08 0.00 -14.51
C TYR A 173 2.69 -0.70 -13.31
N TRP A 174 3.68 -0.05 -12.69
CA TRP A 174 4.47 -0.61 -11.60
C TRP A 174 4.60 0.36 -10.44
N LEU A 175 4.54 -0.17 -9.22
CA LEU A 175 4.89 0.53 -7.98
C LEU A 175 6.06 -0.19 -7.33
N THR A 176 7.08 0.54 -6.91
CA THR A 176 8.31 -0.06 -6.37
C THR A 176 8.12 -0.64 -4.98
N PHE A 177 7.72 0.20 -4.03
CA PHE A 177 7.47 -0.17 -2.63
C PHE A 177 6.12 0.36 -2.18
N ASN A 178 5.32 -0.50 -1.54
CA ASN A 178 4.08 -0.07 -0.92
C ASN A 178 4.35 0.79 0.30
N GLU A 179 3.69 1.94 0.40
CA GLU A 179 3.73 2.80 1.59
C GLU A 179 5.15 2.92 2.18
N ILE A 180 6.11 3.33 1.35
CA ILE A 180 7.54 3.33 1.72
C ILE A 180 7.83 4.08 3.03
N ASN A 181 7.02 5.08 3.40
CA ASN A 181 7.14 5.80 4.65
C ASN A 181 6.77 4.96 5.89
N MET A 182 6.14 3.78 5.69
CA MET A 182 5.82 2.86 6.79
C MET A 182 7.05 2.23 7.45
N ILE A 183 8.23 2.30 6.83
CA ILE A 183 9.50 1.94 7.48
C ILE A 183 9.67 2.63 8.84
N LEU A 184 9.23 3.88 8.97
CA LEU A 184 9.34 4.63 10.22
C LEU A 184 8.43 4.10 11.33
N HIS A 185 7.31 3.48 10.95
CA HIS A 185 6.23 3.07 11.86
C HIS A 185 6.17 1.55 12.07
N LEU A 186 6.40 0.77 11.03
CA LEU A 186 6.35 -0.69 11.03
C LEU A 186 7.63 -1.26 10.37
N PRO A 187 8.80 -1.06 10.98
CA PRO A 187 10.10 -1.32 10.36
C PRO A 187 10.34 -2.79 9.99
N PHE A 188 9.75 -3.74 10.70
CA PHE A 188 9.85 -5.15 10.31
C PHE A 188 9.04 -5.45 9.04
N MET A 189 7.81 -4.95 8.96
CA MET A 189 6.99 -5.11 7.75
C MET A 189 7.57 -4.31 6.58
N GLY A 190 7.90 -3.04 6.80
CA GLY A 190 8.38 -2.14 5.76
C GLY A 190 9.74 -2.54 5.20
N ALA A 191 10.66 -3.01 6.03
CA ALA A 191 12.05 -3.20 5.64
C ALA A 191 12.75 -4.45 6.22
N GLY A 192 12.01 -5.38 6.80
CA GLY A 192 12.58 -6.60 7.40
C GLY A 192 13.54 -6.31 8.57
N LEU A 193 13.35 -5.21 9.29
CA LEU A 193 14.25 -4.80 10.37
C LEU A 193 13.89 -5.50 11.69
N VAL A 194 14.90 -6.04 12.34
CA VAL A 194 14.84 -6.52 13.73
C VAL A 194 15.91 -5.79 14.52
N PHE A 195 15.53 -5.27 15.68
CA PHE A 195 16.40 -4.48 16.53
C PHE A 195 16.97 -5.29 17.68
N LYS A 196 18.25 -5.04 17.96
CA LYS A 196 18.94 -5.57 19.15
C LYS A 196 18.87 -4.55 20.26
N GLU A 197 18.99 -5.02 21.49
CA GLU A 197 19.07 -4.12 22.66
C GLU A 197 20.19 -3.09 22.49
N GLY A 198 19.86 -1.80 22.65
CA GLY A 198 20.81 -0.68 22.49
C GLY A 198 21.08 -0.25 21.05
N GLU A 199 20.48 -0.87 20.04
CA GLU A 199 20.59 -0.45 18.64
C GLU A 199 19.89 0.91 18.42
N ASN A 200 20.50 1.81 17.65
CA ASN A 200 19.87 3.05 17.24
C ASN A 200 18.83 2.77 16.13
N GLU A 201 17.58 2.57 16.52
CA GLU A 201 16.50 2.26 15.57
C GLU A 201 16.28 3.35 14.53
N THR A 202 16.40 4.62 14.90
CA THR A 202 16.23 5.74 13.97
C THR A 202 17.30 5.70 12.87
N GLN A 203 18.54 5.46 13.24
CA GLN A 203 19.64 5.25 12.28
C GLN A 203 19.35 4.09 11.34
N ALA A 204 18.92 2.94 11.87
CA ALA A 204 18.64 1.75 11.09
C ALA A 204 17.46 1.95 10.11
N LYS A 205 16.39 2.61 10.55
CA LYS A 205 15.20 2.92 9.73
C LYS A 205 15.56 3.84 8.54
N TYR A 206 16.30 4.92 8.78
CA TYR A 206 16.67 5.83 7.70
C TYR A 206 17.74 5.25 6.76
N LEU A 207 18.64 4.42 7.26
CA LEU A 207 19.60 3.69 6.41
C LEU A 207 18.86 2.70 5.49
N ALA A 208 17.89 1.94 6.03
CA ALA A 208 17.03 1.06 5.24
C ALA A 208 16.20 1.85 4.21
N ALA A 209 15.65 2.99 4.61
CA ALA A 209 14.94 3.89 3.71
C ALA A 209 15.83 4.37 2.56
N HIS A 210 17.08 4.74 2.83
CA HIS A 210 18.04 5.12 1.78
C HIS A 210 18.24 3.99 0.77
N HIS A 211 18.44 2.76 1.23
CA HIS A 211 18.64 1.62 0.35
C HIS A 211 17.38 1.30 -0.49
N GLU A 212 16.18 1.42 0.07
CA GLU A 212 14.95 1.26 -0.71
C GLU A 212 14.74 2.39 -1.73
N LEU A 213 15.10 3.63 -1.38
CA LEU A 213 15.05 4.76 -2.32
C LEU A 213 16.00 4.56 -3.51
N VAL A 214 17.22 4.08 -3.26
CA VAL A 214 18.19 3.71 -4.31
C VAL A 214 17.66 2.54 -5.14
N ALA A 215 17.12 1.50 -4.51
CA ALA A 215 16.53 0.36 -5.19
C ALA A 215 15.32 0.77 -6.05
N SER A 216 14.51 1.72 -5.60
CA SER A 216 13.39 2.28 -6.36
C SER A 216 13.86 3.02 -7.62
N ALA A 217 14.93 3.80 -7.52
CA ALA A 217 15.53 4.47 -8.68
C ALA A 217 16.14 3.47 -9.67
N GLU A 218 16.82 2.42 -9.18
CA GLU A 218 17.30 1.32 -10.02
C GLU A 218 16.15 0.61 -10.74
N ALA A 219 15.06 0.32 -10.05
CA ALA A 219 13.89 -0.28 -10.66
C ALA A 219 13.31 0.61 -11.76
N THR A 220 13.22 1.91 -11.54
CA THR A 220 12.73 2.88 -12.54
C THR A 220 13.63 2.88 -13.79
N ARG A 221 14.95 2.92 -13.59
CA ARG A 221 15.93 2.85 -14.66
C ARG A 221 15.78 1.56 -15.47
N ILE A 222 15.79 0.41 -14.80
CA ILE A 222 15.71 -0.91 -15.46
C ILE A 222 14.38 -1.08 -16.19
N ALA A 223 13.27 -0.62 -15.60
CA ALA A 223 11.95 -0.68 -16.22
C ALA A 223 11.94 0.04 -17.57
N HIS A 224 12.47 1.28 -17.61
CA HIS A 224 12.51 2.08 -18.84
C HIS A 224 13.52 1.55 -19.87
N GLU A 225 14.63 0.94 -19.43
CA GLU A 225 15.59 0.28 -20.34
C GLU A 225 15.02 -0.97 -21.02
N ILE A 226 14.25 -1.77 -20.28
CA ILE A 226 13.62 -2.99 -20.81
C ILE A 226 12.44 -2.64 -21.71
N ASP A 227 11.61 -1.69 -21.29
CA ASP A 227 10.47 -1.21 -22.06
C ASP A 227 10.16 0.26 -21.73
N PRO A 228 10.38 1.20 -22.67
CA PRO A 228 10.07 2.61 -22.46
C PRO A 228 8.59 2.93 -22.21
N GLU A 229 7.68 1.99 -22.51
CA GLU A 229 6.24 2.14 -22.23
C GLU A 229 5.90 1.87 -20.75
N ASN A 230 6.80 1.26 -19.97
CA ASN A 230 6.61 1.08 -18.54
C ASN A 230 6.42 2.42 -17.82
N LYS A 231 5.46 2.44 -16.91
CA LYS A 231 5.19 3.56 -16.01
C LYS A 231 5.44 3.13 -14.58
N VAL A 232 6.38 3.79 -13.93
CA VAL A 232 6.79 3.47 -12.56
C VAL A 232 6.38 4.57 -11.61
N GLY A 233 5.65 4.23 -10.56
CA GLY A 233 5.21 5.13 -9.51
C GLY A 233 5.85 4.84 -8.16
N CYS A 234 5.90 5.86 -7.31
CA CYS A 234 6.10 5.71 -5.87
C CYS A 234 4.76 5.52 -5.17
N MET A 235 4.77 5.07 -3.93
CA MET A 235 3.54 4.87 -3.17
C MET A 235 3.70 5.33 -1.71
N LEU A 236 2.89 6.29 -1.30
CA LEU A 236 2.91 6.95 0.00
C LEU A 236 1.67 6.57 0.82
N ALA A 237 1.85 6.21 2.09
CA ALA A 237 0.76 6.25 3.07
C ALA A 237 0.45 7.71 3.38
N ALA A 238 -0.52 8.30 2.67
CA ALA A 238 -0.83 9.71 2.74
C ALA A 238 -1.91 10.03 3.79
N GLY A 239 -2.08 11.30 4.04
CA GLY A 239 -3.04 11.90 4.94
C GLY A 239 -2.50 13.23 5.42
N GLN A 240 -3.24 14.30 5.15
CA GLN A 240 -2.86 15.64 5.62
C GLN A 240 -2.80 15.68 7.15
N THR A 241 -1.77 16.28 7.70
CA THR A 241 -1.69 16.55 9.12
C THR A 241 -2.18 17.98 9.41
N TYR A 242 -3.35 18.07 10.05
CA TYR A 242 -3.88 19.37 10.49
C TYR A 242 -3.20 19.83 11.78
N PRO A 243 -2.95 21.14 11.96
CA PRO A 243 -2.68 21.67 13.29
C PRO A 243 -3.95 21.59 14.13
N TYR A 244 -3.82 21.20 15.42
CA TYR A 244 -4.96 21.14 16.35
C TYR A 244 -5.61 22.50 16.57
N SER A 245 -4.80 23.55 16.55
CA SER A 245 -5.23 24.93 16.63
C SER A 245 -4.45 25.83 15.66
N CYS A 246 -4.84 27.10 15.56
CA CYS A 246 -4.08 28.10 14.81
C CYS A 246 -2.85 28.64 15.55
N ALA A 247 -2.48 28.09 16.71
CA ALA A 247 -1.24 28.44 17.40
C ALA A 247 -0.03 28.11 16.49
N PRO A 248 0.95 29.01 16.34
CA PRO A 248 2.12 28.78 15.50
C PRO A 248 2.87 27.49 15.82
N GLU A 249 2.90 27.09 17.10
CA GLU A 249 3.54 25.87 17.57
C GLU A 249 2.84 24.60 17.06
N ASP A 250 1.49 24.60 17.01
CA ASP A 250 0.70 23.49 16.43
C ASP A 250 0.93 23.40 14.93
N VAL A 251 0.94 24.56 14.23
CA VAL A 251 1.21 24.64 12.78
C VAL A 251 2.62 24.10 12.48
N TRP A 252 3.62 24.50 13.28
CA TRP A 252 4.99 24.01 13.12
C TRP A 252 5.10 22.51 13.36
N LYS A 253 4.39 21.99 14.37
CA LYS A 253 4.34 20.56 14.69
C LYS A 253 3.73 19.75 13.54
N ALA A 254 2.59 20.21 13.00
CA ALA A 254 1.91 19.57 11.88
C ALA A 254 2.81 19.52 10.63
N MET A 255 3.48 20.65 10.30
CA MET A 255 4.43 20.69 9.18
C MET A 255 5.60 19.73 9.38
N GLY A 256 6.09 19.56 10.61
CA GLY A 256 7.13 18.60 10.94
C GLY A 256 6.69 17.16 10.67
N LYS A 257 5.45 16.82 11.04
CA LYS A 257 4.85 15.50 10.80
C LYS A 257 4.67 15.21 9.31
N ASP A 258 4.23 16.18 8.53
CA ASP A 258 4.13 16.02 7.08
C ASP A 258 5.50 15.82 6.43
N ARG A 259 6.54 16.50 6.88
CA ARG A 259 7.92 16.33 6.37
C ARG A 259 8.48 14.93 6.62
N GLU A 260 8.16 14.28 7.74
CA GLU A 260 8.54 12.89 8.01
C GLU A 260 7.99 11.94 6.93
N ASN A 261 6.79 12.20 6.41
CA ASN A 261 6.15 11.39 5.38
C ASN A 261 6.60 11.79 3.97
N TYR A 262 6.57 13.08 3.63
CA TYR A 262 6.93 13.56 2.30
C TYR A 262 8.40 13.38 1.94
N PHE A 263 9.29 13.23 2.92
CA PHE A 263 10.70 12.94 2.71
C PHE A 263 10.93 11.88 1.64
N PHE A 264 10.24 10.76 1.71
CA PHE A 264 10.40 9.63 0.79
C PHE A 264 10.03 10.01 -0.64
N ILE A 265 8.88 10.66 -0.80
CA ILE A 265 8.39 11.05 -2.12
C ILE A 265 9.17 12.25 -2.68
N ASP A 266 9.66 13.13 -1.82
CA ASP A 266 10.59 14.18 -2.26
C ASP A 266 11.80 13.58 -2.97
N VAL A 267 12.36 12.48 -2.44
CA VAL A 267 13.50 11.80 -3.06
C VAL A 267 13.07 11.07 -4.35
N GLN A 268 11.98 10.30 -4.31
CA GLN A 268 11.54 9.51 -5.47
C GLN A 268 11.02 10.37 -6.63
N ALA A 269 10.37 11.50 -6.35
CA ALA A 269 9.75 12.35 -7.36
C ALA A 269 10.64 13.53 -7.80
N ARG A 270 11.56 14.00 -6.95
CA ARG A 270 12.47 15.14 -7.23
C ARG A 270 13.92 14.70 -7.47
N GLY A 271 14.28 13.48 -7.06
CA GLY A 271 15.59 12.90 -7.29
C GLY A 271 16.70 13.41 -6.39
N GLU A 272 16.35 14.02 -5.24
CA GLU A 272 17.33 14.53 -4.29
C GLU A 272 16.78 14.63 -2.87
N TYR A 273 17.68 14.52 -1.91
CA TYR A 273 17.34 14.72 -0.50
C TYR A 273 17.02 16.20 -0.23
N PRO A 274 15.84 16.51 0.33
CA PRO A 274 15.48 17.89 0.63
C PRO A 274 16.34 18.47 1.76
N ALA A 275 16.53 19.78 1.75
CA ALA A 275 17.39 20.47 2.73
C ALA A 275 16.98 20.20 4.19
N TYR A 276 15.66 20.14 4.46
CA TYR A 276 15.17 19.85 5.81
C TYR A 276 15.57 18.45 6.30
N ALA A 277 15.62 17.44 5.39
CA ALA A 277 16.04 16.09 5.71
C ALA A 277 17.54 16.02 5.99
N LYS A 278 18.38 16.67 5.15
CA LYS A 278 19.82 16.76 5.38
C LYS A 278 20.13 17.38 6.74
N LYS A 279 19.42 18.45 7.11
CA LYS A 279 19.57 19.10 8.43
C LYS A 279 19.04 18.24 9.58
N PHE A 280 18.01 17.45 9.35
CA PHE A 280 17.53 16.47 10.33
C PHE A 280 18.60 15.40 10.59
N PHE A 281 19.18 14.81 9.54
CA PHE A 281 20.20 13.77 9.67
C PHE A 281 21.46 14.32 10.39
N GLU A 282 21.89 15.53 10.04
CA GLU A 282 23.02 16.20 10.70
C GLU A 282 22.77 16.39 12.21
N ARG A 283 21.57 16.87 12.58
CA ARG A 283 21.19 17.12 13.97
C ARG A 283 21.06 15.82 14.79
N GLU A 284 20.49 14.78 14.21
CA GLU A 284 20.28 13.48 14.87
C GLU A 284 21.50 12.54 14.75
N GLY A 285 22.56 12.97 14.07
CA GLY A 285 23.76 12.15 13.84
C GLY A 285 23.54 10.93 12.95
N ILE A 286 22.53 10.98 12.06
CA ILE A 286 22.18 9.88 11.16
C ILE A 286 23.14 9.88 9.96
N GLN A 287 23.74 8.73 9.67
CA GLN A 287 24.65 8.51 8.54
C GLN A 287 24.04 7.52 7.56
N LEU A 288 23.89 7.93 6.30
CA LEU A 288 23.23 7.14 5.26
C LEU A 288 24.21 6.51 4.26
N ASP A 289 25.50 6.79 4.34
CA ASP A 289 26.55 6.32 3.41
C ASP A 289 26.18 6.56 1.93
N ILE A 290 25.63 7.75 1.65
CA ILE A 290 25.20 8.15 0.30
C ILE A 290 26.45 8.33 -0.57
N THR A 291 26.49 7.63 -1.71
CA THR A 291 27.57 7.77 -2.70
C THR A 291 27.21 8.77 -3.79
N GLU A 292 28.22 9.23 -4.55
CA GLU A 292 27.98 10.09 -5.73
C GLU A 292 27.14 9.36 -6.80
N GLU A 293 27.33 8.04 -6.93
CA GLU A 293 26.54 7.18 -7.80
C GLU A 293 25.09 7.14 -7.37
N ASP A 294 24.81 7.07 -6.06
CA ASP A 294 23.43 7.11 -5.53
C ASP A 294 22.77 8.45 -5.87
N GLU A 295 23.45 9.58 -5.63
CA GLU A 295 22.91 10.91 -5.93
C GLU A 295 22.60 11.07 -7.43
N LYS A 296 23.49 10.59 -8.31
CA LYS A 296 23.29 10.60 -9.75
C LYS A 296 22.10 9.71 -10.15
N LEU A 297 22.04 8.48 -9.64
CA LEU A 297 20.98 7.53 -9.93
C LEU A 297 19.61 8.07 -9.53
N LEU A 298 19.48 8.61 -8.31
CA LEU A 298 18.26 9.22 -7.82
C LEU A 298 17.81 10.39 -8.70
N LYS A 299 18.75 11.25 -9.11
CA LYS A 299 18.48 12.43 -9.92
C LYS A 299 17.99 12.10 -11.33
N GLU A 300 18.57 11.08 -11.94
CA GLU A 300 18.29 10.69 -13.33
C GLU A 300 17.05 9.77 -13.47
N ASN A 301 16.59 9.14 -12.37
CA ASN A 301 15.57 8.11 -12.43
C ASN A 301 14.41 8.37 -11.44
N THR A 302 13.79 9.52 -11.57
CA THR A 302 12.58 9.87 -10.82
C THR A 302 11.36 9.12 -11.34
N VAL A 303 10.37 8.90 -10.48
CA VAL A 303 9.12 8.20 -10.85
C VAL A 303 8.29 8.95 -11.89
N ASP A 304 7.51 8.22 -12.68
CA ASP A 304 6.62 8.79 -13.71
C ASP A 304 5.38 9.43 -13.11
N PHE A 305 4.84 8.87 -12.03
CA PHE A 305 3.65 9.33 -11.34
C PHE A 305 3.77 9.14 -9.83
N VAL A 306 2.96 9.87 -9.06
CA VAL A 306 2.89 9.77 -7.61
C VAL A 306 1.61 9.05 -7.22
N SER A 307 1.73 7.92 -6.54
CA SER A 307 0.59 7.20 -6.01
C SER A 307 0.56 7.20 -4.48
N PHE A 308 -0.62 7.01 -3.93
CA PHE A 308 -0.80 7.05 -2.49
C PHE A 308 -2.04 6.26 -2.04
N SER A 309 -2.00 5.84 -0.77
CA SER A 309 -3.17 5.41 -0.01
C SER A 309 -3.75 6.58 0.77
N TYR A 310 -5.07 6.61 0.90
CA TYR A 310 -5.77 7.56 1.76
C TYR A 310 -6.91 6.87 2.51
N TYR A 311 -6.85 6.90 3.84
CA TYR A 311 -7.90 6.34 4.70
C TYR A 311 -8.45 7.38 5.68
N SER A 312 -7.58 8.28 6.14
CA SER A 312 -7.90 9.31 7.12
C SER A 312 -6.90 10.45 7.08
N SER A 313 -7.32 11.63 7.52
CA SER A 313 -6.40 12.72 7.88
C SER A 313 -5.83 12.52 9.28
N ARG A 314 -4.81 13.30 9.59
CA ARG A 314 -4.12 13.29 10.89
C ARG A 314 -4.24 14.67 11.54
N CYS A 315 -3.94 14.75 12.83
CA CYS A 315 -3.90 15.99 13.56
C CYS A 315 -2.68 15.99 14.50
N ALA A 316 -2.08 17.16 14.71
CA ALA A 316 -0.93 17.31 15.58
C ALA A 316 -1.07 18.55 16.48
N SER A 317 -0.66 18.42 17.74
CA SER A 317 -0.57 19.52 18.70
C SER A 317 0.81 19.57 19.34
N ALA A 318 1.28 20.77 19.64
CA ALA A 318 2.47 20.98 20.47
C ALA A 318 2.18 20.66 21.95
N ASP A 319 0.92 20.72 22.37
CA ASP A 319 0.47 20.33 23.70
C ASP A 319 0.30 18.81 23.80
N ALA A 320 1.14 18.16 24.58
CA ALA A 320 1.11 16.70 24.79
C ALA A 320 -0.08 16.22 25.62
N SER A 321 -0.86 17.11 26.23
CA SER A 321 -2.02 16.76 27.06
C SER A 321 -3.31 16.56 26.26
N VAL A 322 -3.31 16.87 24.95
CA VAL A 322 -4.48 16.72 24.08
C VAL A 322 -4.75 15.24 23.78
N ASP A 323 -6.03 14.87 23.81
CA ASP A 323 -6.48 13.50 23.57
C ASP A 323 -6.02 12.95 22.21
N THR A 324 -5.59 11.71 22.20
CA THR A 324 -5.23 10.96 21.00
C THR A 324 -6.33 9.99 20.59
N THR A 325 -6.31 9.58 19.31
CA THR A 325 -7.19 8.53 18.81
C THR A 325 -6.68 7.16 19.22
N ASP A 326 -7.59 6.19 19.29
CA ASP A 326 -7.27 4.77 19.52
C ASP A 326 -6.75 4.07 18.24
N GLY A 327 -6.35 4.83 17.23
CA GLY A 327 -5.87 4.33 15.93
C GLY A 327 -4.70 3.35 16.09
N ASN A 328 -4.84 2.17 15.49
CA ASN A 328 -3.96 1.03 15.74
C ASN A 328 -2.55 1.14 15.14
N VAL A 329 -2.34 1.91 14.08
CA VAL A 329 -1.01 2.10 13.44
C VAL A 329 -0.50 3.52 13.62
N PHE A 330 -1.40 4.49 13.61
CA PHE A 330 -1.10 5.90 13.77
C PHE A 330 -1.97 6.49 14.85
N ALA A 331 -1.48 6.48 16.10
CA ALA A 331 -2.07 7.36 17.11
C ALA A 331 -1.84 8.81 16.65
N THR A 332 -2.93 9.54 16.49
CA THR A 332 -2.92 10.97 16.12
C THR A 332 -3.72 11.75 17.14
N VAL A 333 -3.48 13.04 17.26
CA VAL A 333 -4.36 13.89 18.06
C VAL A 333 -5.77 13.82 17.49
N LYS A 334 -6.77 13.68 18.34
CA LYS A 334 -8.17 13.61 17.94
C LYS A 334 -8.64 14.94 17.37
N ASN A 335 -9.04 14.94 16.09
CA ASN A 335 -9.63 16.11 15.47
C ASN A 335 -11.09 16.27 15.97
N PRO A 336 -11.43 17.37 16.65
CA PRO A 336 -12.76 17.52 17.26
C PRO A 336 -13.89 17.70 16.24
N TYR A 337 -13.56 17.95 14.97
CA TYR A 337 -14.53 18.20 13.90
C TYR A 337 -14.84 16.95 13.05
N LEU A 338 -14.16 15.83 13.28
CA LEU A 338 -14.29 14.63 12.46
C LEU A 338 -14.88 13.47 13.27
N LYS A 339 -15.72 12.70 12.61
CA LYS A 339 -16.19 11.39 13.11
C LYS A 339 -15.14 10.32 12.86
N ALA A 340 -15.08 9.32 13.71
CA ALA A 340 -14.21 8.16 13.53
C ALA A 340 -15.02 6.92 13.14
N SER A 341 -14.38 6.00 12.40
CA SER A 341 -14.87 4.65 12.14
C SER A 341 -14.80 3.79 13.41
N GLU A 342 -15.33 2.56 13.37
CA GLU A 342 -15.23 1.56 14.45
C GLU A 342 -13.76 1.26 14.85
N TRP A 343 -12.81 1.53 13.96
CA TRP A 343 -11.38 1.31 14.15
C TRP A 343 -10.61 2.57 14.58
N GLY A 344 -11.32 3.63 14.96
CA GLY A 344 -10.74 4.90 15.41
C GLY A 344 -10.16 5.76 14.30
N TRP A 345 -10.39 5.43 13.02
CA TRP A 345 -9.90 6.24 11.89
C TRP A 345 -10.88 7.35 11.56
N GLN A 346 -10.38 8.57 11.57
CA GLN A 346 -11.19 9.77 11.31
C GLN A 346 -11.60 9.83 9.83
N ILE A 347 -12.90 9.97 9.58
CA ILE A 347 -13.48 10.00 8.23
C ILE A 347 -13.43 11.43 7.72
N ASP A 348 -12.64 11.67 6.67
CA ASP A 348 -12.38 13.01 6.13
C ASP A 348 -12.27 13.03 4.61
N PRO A 349 -13.39 13.11 3.89
CA PRO A 349 -13.38 13.24 2.44
C PRO A 349 -12.68 14.51 1.92
N LEU A 350 -12.85 15.65 2.61
CA LEU A 350 -12.18 16.90 2.24
C LEU A 350 -10.66 16.78 2.41
N GLY A 351 -10.22 16.02 3.41
CA GLY A 351 -8.80 15.70 3.61
C GLY A 351 -8.16 14.98 2.42
N LEU A 352 -8.92 14.13 1.71
CA LEU A 352 -8.46 13.53 0.45
C LEU A 352 -8.22 14.61 -0.61
N ARG A 353 -9.17 15.53 -0.81
CA ARG A 353 -9.02 16.64 -1.76
C ARG A 353 -7.82 17.53 -1.42
N ILE A 354 -7.65 17.86 -0.13
CA ILE A 354 -6.49 18.64 0.35
C ILE A 354 -5.18 17.88 0.09
N THR A 355 -5.13 16.57 0.39
CA THR A 355 -3.96 15.72 0.14
C THR A 355 -3.60 15.68 -1.34
N MET A 356 -4.58 15.54 -2.23
CA MET A 356 -4.36 15.55 -3.68
C MET A 356 -3.77 16.88 -4.15
N ASN A 357 -4.35 18.01 -3.73
CA ASN A 357 -3.82 19.34 -4.05
C ASN A 357 -2.37 19.49 -3.52
N THR A 358 -2.12 19.11 -2.27
CA THR A 358 -0.79 19.20 -1.67
C THR A 358 0.25 18.41 -2.44
N LEU A 359 -0.06 17.17 -2.82
CA LEU A 359 0.85 16.31 -3.59
C LEU A 359 1.06 16.83 -5.01
N TYR A 360 -0.01 17.27 -5.68
CA TYR A 360 0.10 17.78 -7.04
C TYR A 360 0.88 19.09 -7.09
N ASP A 361 0.60 20.05 -6.20
CA ASP A 361 1.35 21.30 -6.10
C ASP A 361 2.83 21.08 -5.82
N ARG A 362 3.14 20.05 -4.99
CA ARG A 362 4.52 19.75 -4.59
C ARG A 362 5.34 19.08 -5.68
N TYR A 363 4.76 18.20 -6.48
CA TYR A 363 5.50 17.34 -7.42
C TYR A 363 5.21 17.60 -8.88
N GLN A 364 4.07 18.19 -9.23
CA GLN A 364 3.63 18.47 -10.62
C GLN A 364 3.73 17.20 -11.51
N LYS A 365 3.36 16.04 -10.94
CA LYS A 365 3.27 14.76 -11.63
C LYS A 365 1.85 14.20 -11.51
N PRO A 366 1.39 13.41 -12.50
CA PRO A 366 0.09 12.76 -12.40
C PRO A 366 -0.03 11.98 -11.08
N LEU A 367 -1.20 12.05 -10.45
CA LEU A 367 -1.51 11.31 -9.24
C LEU A 367 -2.26 10.02 -9.54
N PHE A 368 -2.17 9.05 -8.63
CA PHE A 368 -2.99 7.86 -8.63
C PHE A 368 -3.41 7.50 -7.19
N ILE A 369 -4.69 7.47 -6.91
CA ILE A 369 -5.20 6.93 -5.64
C ILE A 369 -5.22 5.41 -5.76
N VAL A 370 -4.25 4.73 -5.17
CA VAL A 370 -4.10 3.27 -5.29
C VAL A 370 -4.68 2.49 -4.11
N GLU A 371 -5.08 3.20 -3.04
CA GLU A 371 -5.85 2.64 -1.94
C GLU A 371 -6.74 3.70 -1.32
N ASN A 372 -8.01 3.35 -1.12
CA ASN A 372 -8.98 4.07 -0.30
C ASN A 372 -10.10 3.10 0.08
N GLY A 373 -10.60 3.15 1.30
CA GLY A 373 -11.65 2.24 1.72
C GLY A 373 -11.99 2.36 3.20
N LEU A 374 -13.08 1.72 3.58
CA LEU A 374 -13.57 1.63 4.94
C LEU A 374 -13.52 0.18 5.43
N GLY A 375 -12.69 -0.07 6.45
CA GLY A 375 -12.75 -1.33 7.20
C GLY A 375 -13.95 -1.33 8.13
N ALA A 376 -14.78 -2.36 8.05
CA ALA A 376 -15.99 -2.50 8.86
C ALA A 376 -16.25 -3.95 9.23
N VAL A 377 -17.03 -4.17 10.30
CA VAL A 377 -17.55 -5.48 10.67
C VAL A 377 -18.84 -5.71 9.90
N ASP A 378 -18.75 -6.44 8.80
CA ASP A 378 -19.89 -6.77 7.97
C ASP A 378 -20.82 -7.78 8.66
N GLN A 379 -22.12 -7.68 8.42
CA GLN A 379 -23.16 -8.59 8.92
C GLN A 379 -23.79 -9.32 7.73
N PRO A 380 -23.27 -10.50 7.35
CA PRO A 380 -23.85 -11.27 6.25
C PRO A 380 -25.18 -11.92 6.66
N ASP A 381 -26.12 -12.01 5.73
CA ASP A 381 -27.31 -12.85 5.86
C ASP A 381 -26.95 -14.36 5.70
N GLU A 382 -27.96 -15.23 5.73
CA GLU A 382 -27.81 -16.69 5.57
C GLU A 382 -27.16 -17.10 4.23
N ASN A 383 -27.21 -16.23 3.22
CA ASN A 383 -26.65 -16.45 1.90
C ASN A 383 -25.27 -15.81 1.73
N GLY A 384 -24.78 -15.08 2.74
CA GLY A 384 -23.55 -14.34 2.71
C GLY A 384 -23.66 -12.94 2.08
N TYR A 385 -24.89 -12.47 1.79
CA TYR A 385 -25.12 -11.13 1.28
C TYR A 385 -24.99 -10.08 2.40
N VAL A 386 -24.38 -8.95 2.09
CA VAL A 386 -24.15 -7.84 3.03
C VAL A 386 -24.77 -6.56 2.48
N GLU A 387 -25.65 -5.93 3.26
CA GLU A 387 -26.15 -4.57 2.99
C GLU A 387 -25.17 -3.53 3.57
N ASP A 388 -24.14 -3.18 2.80
CA ASP A 388 -23.05 -2.32 3.24
C ASP A 388 -23.20 -0.84 2.79
N ASP A 389 -24.35 -0.22 3.09
CA ASP A 389 -24.63 1.18 2.80
C ASP A 389 -23.59 2.13 3.42
N TYR A 390 -23.07 1.83 4.61
CA TYR A 390 -22.00 2.57 5.26
C TYR A 390 -20.73 2.64 4.41
N ARG A 391 -20.39 1.56 3.67
CA ARG A 391 -19.26 1.53 2.74
C ARG A 391 -19.55 2.38 1.51
N ILE A 392 -20.75 2.28 0.97
CA ILE A 392 -21.22 3.10 -0.16
C ILE A 392 -21.15 4.58 0.19
N GLU A 393 -21.63 4.99 1.36
CA GLU A 393 -21.59 6.38 1.82
C GLU A 393 -20.15 6.91 1.95
N TYR A 394 -19.27 6.11 2.55
CA TYR A 394 -17.85 6.47 2.70
C TYR A 394 -17.18 6.65 1.34
N LEU A 395 -17.30 5.66 0.45
CA LEU A 395 -16.67 5.69 -0.88
C LEU A 395 -17.25 6.81 -1.75
N LYS A 396 -18.57 7.01 -1.73
CA LYS A 396 -19.24 8.10 -2.44
C LYS A 396 -18.66 9.46 -2.05
N ALA A 397 -18.54 9.73 -0.76
CA ALA A 397 -18.05 11.01 -0.26
C ALA A 397 -16.59 11.26 -0.69
N HIS A 398 -15.73 10.23 -0.61
CA HIS A 398 -14.33 10.34 -1.01
C HIS A 398 -14.16 10.46 -2.53
N ILE A 399 -14.93 9.70 -3.33
CA ILE A 399 -14.89 9.79 -4.79
C ILE A 399 -15.36 11.18 -5.25
N LEU A 400 -16.39 11.76 -4.65
CA LEU A 400 -16.82 13.11 -4.96
C LEU A 400 -15.73 14.15 -4.63
N ALA A 401 -15.06 14.01 -3.49
CA ALA A 401 -13.93 14.88 -3.12
C ALA A 401 -12.75 14.75 -4.12
N MET A 402 -12.45 13.53 -4.58
CA MET A 402 -11.49 13.32 -5.67
C MET A 402 -11.92 14.01 -6.97
N MET A 403 -13.20 13.86 -7.35
CA MET A 403 -13.72 14.51 -8.56
C MET A 403 -13.63 16.03 -8.49
N ASP A 404 -13.91 16.62 -7.32
CA ASP A 404 -13.75 18.07 -7.09
C ASP A 404 -12.28 18.51 -7.24
N ALA A 405 -11.30 17.73 -6.72
CA ALA A 405 -9.89 18.03 -6.91
C ALA A 405 -9.49 18.08 -8.40
N VAL A 406 -10.09 17.23 -9.22
CA VAL A 406 -9.84 17.21 -10.67
C VAL A 406 -10.57 18.36 -11.38
N GLU A 407 -11.86 18.49 -11.13
CA GLU A 407 -12.74 19.36 -11.93
C GLU A 407 -12.68 20.83 -11.52
N ILE A 408 -12.46 21.09 -10.25
CA ILE A 408 -12.43 22.45 -9.68
C ILE A 408 -10.98 22.92 -9.50
N ASP A 409 -10.12 22.04 -8.95
CA ASP A 409 -8.77 22.45 -8.56
C ASP A 409 -7.73 22.17 -9.66
N GLY A 410 -8.06 21.36 -10.68
CA GLY A 410 -7.18 21.09 -11.82
C GLY A 410 -6.09 20.05 -11.54
N VAL A 411 -6.27 19.19 -10.53
CA VAL A 411 -5.34 18.11 -10.24
C VAL A 411 -5.39 17.05 -11.34
N GLU A 412 -4.23 16.65 -11.87
CA GLU A 412 -4.13 15.57 -12.84
C GLU A 412 -4.11 14.21 -12.11
N ILE A 413 -5.03 13.32 -12.49
CA ILE A 413 -5.17 12.00 -11.90
C ILE A 413 -5.32 10.91 -12.97
N MET A 414 -4.66 9.79 -12.78
CA MET A 414 -4.70 8.62 -13.68
C MET A 414 -5.85 7.67 -13.35
N GLY A 415 -6.13 7.46 -12.08
CA GLY A 415 -7.11 6.46 -11.65
C GLY A 415 -7.36 6.40 -10.15
N TYR A 416 -8.27 5.51 -9.81
CA TYR A 416 -8.68 5.21 -8.43
C TYR A 416 -8.87 3.70 -8.26
N THR A 417 -8.21 3.13 -7.27
CA THR A 417 -8.43 1.75 -6.84
C THR A 417 -8.85 1.70 -5.38
N SER A 418 -10.02 1.10 -5.12
CA SER A 418 -10.47 0.87 -3.75
C SER A 418 -9.63 -0.21 -3.08
N TRP A 419 -9.33 -0.05 -1.80
CA TRP A 419 -8.56 -1.05 -1.06
C TRP A 419 -9.40 -2.28 -0.71
N GLY A 420 -8.77 -3.46 -0.85
CA GLY A 420 -9.36 -4.72 -0.45
C GLY A 420 -10.66 -5.02 -1.20
N CYS A 421 -10.69 -4.81 -2.53
CA CYS A 421 -11.89 -4.96 -3.36
C CYS A 421 -12.59 -6.32 -3.21
N ILE A 422 -11.86 -7.34 -2.79
CA ILE A 422 -12.31 -8.62 -2.25
C ILE A 422 -11.91 -8.64 -0.77
N ASP A 423 -12.76 -9.12 0.13
CA ASP A 423 -12.40 -9.25 1.54
C ASP A 423 -11.10 -10.05 1.70
N LEU A 424 -10.19 -9.51 2.49
CA LEU A 424 -8.87 -10.07 2.72
C LEU A 424 -8.45 -9.90 4.19
N VAL A 425 -7.35 -10.53 4.57
CA VAL A 425 -6.79 -10.41 5.91
C VAL A 425 -6.32 -8.97 6.14
N SER A 426 -6.75 -8.36 7.24
CA SER A 426 -6.30 -7.01 7.62
C SER A 426 -4.80 -6.99 7.94
N ALA A 427 -4.03 -6.10 7.32
CA ALA A 427 -2.59 -5.97 7.58
C ALA A 427 -2.30 -5.60 9.04
N SER A 428 -3.04 -4.64 9.58
CA SER A 428 -2.80 -4.12 10.94
C SER A 428 -3.24 -5.07 12.04
N THR A 429 -4.38 -5.75 11.89
CA THR A 429 -4.94 -6.60 12.97
C THR A 429 -4.72 -8.09 12.75
N GLY A 430 -4.43 -8.54 11.53
CA GLY A 430 -4.36 -9.95 11.18
C GLY A 430 -5.73 -10.64 11.18
N GLU A 431 -6.82 -9.90 11.05
CA GLU A 431 -8.18 -10.40 11.19
C GLU A 431 -8.96 -10.32 9.89
N MET A 432 -9.84 -11.30 9.66
CA MET A 432 -10.81 -11.29 8.56
C MET A 432 -12.03 -10.41 8.86
N LYS A 433 -12.39 -10.20 10.11
CA LYS A 433 -13.60 -9.42 10.48
C LYS A 433 -13.54 -7.96 10.06
N LYS A 434 -12.33 -7.38 9.90
CA LYS A 434 -12.14 -6.02 9.39
C LYS A 434 -12.18 -6.02 7.87
N ARG A 435 -13.38 -5.91 7.31
CA ARG A 435 -13.67 -6.12 5.89
C ARG A 435 -13.74 -4.81 5.11
N TYR A 436 -13.20 -4.83 3.91
CA TYR A 436 -13.15 -3.66 3.01
C TYR A 436 -13.89 -3.89 1.68
N GLY A 437 -14.10 -5.18 1.31
CA GLY A 437 -14.42 -5.60 -0.04
C GLY A 437 -15.83 -5.29 -0.51
N PHE A 438 -16.01 -5.27 -1.81
CA PHE A 438 -17.30 -5.38 -2.52
C PHE A 438 -17.78 -6.84 -2.60
N ILE A 439 -16.87 -7.75 -2.34
CA ILE A 439 -17.07 -9.20 -2.40
C ILE A 439 -16.76 -9.77 -1.03
N TYR A 440 -17.80 -10.36 -0.41
CA TYR A 440 -17.64 -11.07 0.85
C TYR A 440 -16.97 -12.41 0.62
N VAL A 441 -15.99 -12.74 1.46
CA VAL A 441 -15.35 -14.04 1.50
C VAL A 441 -15.77 -14.74 2.80
N ASP A 442 -16.35 -15.92 2.67
CA ASP A 442 -16.79 -16.74 3.82
C ASP A 442 -15.59 -17.36 4.51
N LYS A 443 -14.97 -16.56 5.38
CA LYS A 443 -13.85 -16.93 6.27
C LYS A 443 -13.90 -16.09 7.54
N ASP A 444 -13.72 -16.75 8.68
CA ASP A 444 -13.61 -16.07 9.99
C ASP A 444 -12.14 -15.83 10.39
N ASN A 445 -11.94 -15.24 11.59
CA ASN A 445 -10.60 -14.97 12.14
C ASN A 445 -9.80 -16.23 12.50
N ASN A 446 -10.48 -17.38 12.65
CA ASN A 446 -9.87 -18.65 13.00
C ASN A 446 -9.60 -19.54 11.76
N GLY A 447 -9.87 -19.00 10.56
CA GLY A 447 -9.71 -19.74 9.31
C GLY A 447 -10.87 -20.63 8.92
N ASN A 448 -11.99 -20.63 9.69
CA ASN A 448 -13.17 -21.40 9.34
C ASN A 448 -13.98 -20.69 8.27
N GLY A 449 -14.67 -21.48 7.44
CA GLY A 449 -15.52 -21.01 6.36
C GLY A 449 -15.32 -21.83 5.10
N THR A 450 -16.09 -21.49 4.08
CA THR A 450 -16.08 -22.23 2.79
C THR A 450 -15.24 -21.54 1.72
N LEU A 451 -14.71 -20.35 2.01
CA LEU A 451 -14.06 -19.46 1.06
C LEU A 451 -14.98 -18.98 -0.09
N ARG A 452 -16.28 -19.22 0.00
CA ARG A 452 -17.24 -18.77 -1.01
C ARG A 452 -17.21 -17.25 -1.16
N ARG A 453 -17.22 -16.77 -2.40
CA ARG A 453 -17.31 -15.36 -2.77
C ARG A 453 -18.78 -14.97 -2.98
N THR A 454 -19.23 -13.92 -2.30
CA THR A 454 -20.60 -13.40 -2.43
C THR A 454 -20.56 -11.88 -2.65
N LYS A 455 -21.29 -11.41 -3.65
CA LYS A 455 -21.37 -9.97 -3.96
C LYS A 455 -22.13 -9.25 -2.85
N LYS A 456 -21.56 -8.15 -2.32
CA LYS A 456 -22.25 -7.26 -1.38
C LYS A 456 -23.09 -6.22 -2.15
N LYS A 457 -23.89 -5.43 -1.45
CA LYS A 457 -24.67 -4.33 -2.05
C LYS A 457 -23.79 -3.34 -2.80
N SER A 458 -22.64 -3.01 -2.24
CA SER A 458 -21.65 -2.10 -2.82
C SER A 458 -21.07 -2.58 -4.16
N PHE A 459 -21.14 -3.88 -4.49
CA PHE A 459 -20.66 -4.42 -5.77
C PHE A 459 -21.38 -3.77 -6.96
N ASN A 460 -22.72 -3.81 -6.97
CA ASN A 460 -23.50 -3.24 -8.06
C ASN A 460 -23.45 -1.71 -8.07
N TRP A 461 -23.36 -1.09 -6.90
CA TRP A 461 -23.18 0.36 -6.79
C TRP A 461 -21.87 0.79 -7.44
N TYR A 462 -20.75 0.13 -7.12
CA TYR A 462 -19.45 0.51 -7.68
C TYR A 462 -19.36 0.19 -9.18
N LYS A 463 -19.97 -0.90 -9.62
CA LYS A 463 -20.17 -1.17 -11.05
C LYS A 463 -20.82 0.02 -11.78
N THR A 464 -21.89 0.57 -11.23
CA THR A 464 -22.57 1.74 -11.81
C THR A 464 -21.67 2.97 -11.81
N VAL A 465 -20.85 3.19 -10.75
CA VAL A 465 -19.87 4.27 -10.71
C VAL A 465 -18.87 4.15 -11.85
N ILE A 466 -18.34 2.96 -12.09
CA ILE A 466 -17.38 2.68 -13.18
C ILE A 466 -18.04 2.90 -14.55
N GLU A 467 -19.21 2.31 -14.78
CA GLU A 467 -19.96 2.40 -16.06
C GLU A 467 -20.28 3.83 -16.45
N THR A 468 -20.56 4.69 -15.47
CA THR A 468 -20.90 6.10 -15.68
C THR A 468 -19.72 7.05 -15.56
N ASN A 469 -18.51 6.53 -15.37
CA ASN A 469 -17.30 7.33 -15.08
C ASN A 469 -17.55 8.34 -13.94
N GLY A 470 -18.26 7.92 -12.87
CA GLY A 470 -18.59 8.71 -11.69
C GLY A 470 -19.80 9.65 -11.84
N GLN A 471 -20.40 9.80 -13.03
CA GLN A 471 -21.49 10.76 -13.25
C GLN A 471 -22.73 10.47 -12.39
N CYS A 472 -23.04 9.19 -12.14
CA CYS A 472 -24.20 8.79 -11.29
C CYS A 472 -24.12 9.36 -9.85
N LEU A 473 -22.94 9.77 -9.39
CA LEU A 473 -22.75 10.34 -8.06
C LEU A 473 -23.23 11.80 -7.95
N LYS A 474 -23.23 12.53 -9.07
CA LYS A 474 -23.62 13.95 -9.16
C LYS A 474 -25.13 14.15 -9.28
N GLU A 475 -25.84 13.22 -9.94
CA GLU A 475 -27.25 13.39 -10.30
C GLU A 475 -28.24 13.32 -9.12
N ARG A 476 -27.77 12.94 -7.90
CA ARG A 476 -28.59 12.84 -6.68
C ARG A 476 -28.43 13.99 -5.69
N GLY A 477 -27.75 15.05 -6.06
CA GLY A 477 -27.47 16.22 -5.21
C GLY A 477 -28.41 17.41 -5.35
N GLU A 478 -29.33 17.39 -6.33
CA GLU A 478 -30.35 18.42 -6.51
C GLU A 478 -31.70 17.96 -5.93
N LYS A 479 -31.82 17.97 -4.61
CA LYS A 479 -33.13 18.04 -3.92
C LYS A 479 -33.00 18.79 -2.62
#